data_3a493c89afd69f7d1c707bd0e185ee35
#
_entry.id   3a493c89afd69f7d1c707bd0e185ee35
#
_cell.length_a   1.000
_cell.length_b   1.000
_cell.length_c   1.000
_cell.angle_alpha   90.00
_cell.angle_beta   90.00
_cell.angle_gamma   90.00
#
_symmetry.space_group_name_H-M   'P 1'
#
loop_
_entity.id
_entity.type
_entity.pdbx_description
1 polymer ?
#
loop_
_entity_poly.entity_id
_entity_poly.type
_entity_poly.pdbx_seq_one_letter_code
_entity_poly.pdbx_strand_id
1 'polypeptide(L)'
;VYKSLYIYDETSQSGIELKLMVSNYVYYHMGQTIYVKTKGMALGNYRYMISLGMPPTEADIEKNYANRNLENQLLINEHICPGAMGELTENDVLVITPSNYETALNDDALGRLVRFEGLTYKEGASGNNFYPSYLEAIYENGKTEATYTSKSYISEGLTPTYAYSYNNQRYYGSAWFSYGGTTAEDKGNYIVRVSGYSNFALQPLPEAGATGDITAIYTKYSSSSGGFITYQLLVNSFNDINF
;
A
#
# COMPACT_ATOMS: atom_id res chain seq x y z
N VAL A 1 -4.52 -6.27 -3.18
CA VAL A 1 -4.54 -5.10 -2.27
C VAL A 1 -5.81 -4.29 -2.52
N TYR A 2 -6.39 -3.68 -1.49
CA TYR A 2 -7.64 -2.92 -1.63
C TYR A 2 -7.53 -1.81 -2.68
N LYS A 3 -8.38 -1.88 -3.71
CA LYS A 3 -8.45 -0.95 -4.85
C LYS A 3 -7.20 -0.85 -5.74
N SER A 4 -6.24 -1.76 -5.61
CA SER A 4 -5.04 -1.79 -6.45
C SER A 4 -4.74 -3.19 -6.92
N LEU A 5 -4.30 -3.33 -8.17
CA LEU A 5 -3.78 -4.57 -8.73
C LEU A 5 -2.35 -4.32 -9.19
N TYR A 6 -1.43 -5.10 -8.66
CA TYR A 6 -0.04 -5.10 -9.09
C TYR A 6 0.25 -6.37 -9.86
N ILE A 7 0.98 -6.23 -10.95
CA ILE A 7 1.46 -7.34 -11.75
C ILE A 7 2.98 -7.33 -11.76
N TYR A 8 3.56 -8.49 -11.94
CA TYR A 8 4.98 -8.72 -12.02
C TYR A 8 5.33 -9.35 -13.36
N ASP A 9 6.37 -8.86 -14.02
CA ASP A 9 6.92 -9.43 -15.24
C ASP A 9 8.28 -10.08 -14.96
N GLU A 10 8.32 -11.39 -15.13
CA GLU A 10 9.53 -12.20 -14.87
C GLU A 10 10.70 -11.81 -15.79
N THR A 11 10.43 -11.33 -17.00
CA THR A 11 11.48 -10.97 -17.94
C THR A 11 12.21 -9.70 -17.52
N SER A 12 11.47 -8.67 -17.14
CA SER A 12 12.04 -7.40 -16.68
C SER A 12 12.34 -7.39 -15.19
N GLN A 13 11.89 -8.40 -14.44
CA GLN A 13 12.00 -8.47 -12.98
C GLN A 13 11.36 -7.28 -12.26
N SER A 14 10.33 -6.68 -12.87
CA SER A 14 9.72 -5.44 -12.39
C SER A 14 8.23 -5.61 -12.11
N GLY A 15 7.74 -4.85 -11.12
CA GLY A 15 6.32 -4.74 -10.79
C GLY A 15 5.71 -3.44 -11.33
N ILE A 16 4.43 -3.48 -11.68
CA ILE A 16 3.69 -2.28 -12.10
C ILE A 16 2.24 -2.34 -11.62
N GLU A 17 1.68 -1.19 -11.26
CA GLU A 17 0.26 -1.08 -10.96
C GLU A 17 -0.57 -1.03 -12.25
N LEU A 18 -1.60 -1.88 -12.34
CA LEU A 18 -2.67 -1.73 -13.34
C LEU A 18 -3.80 -0.87 -12.77
N LYS A 19 -4.12 0.20 -13.47
CA LYS A 19 -5.19 1.12 -13.08
C LYS A 19 -6.55 0.61 -13.51
N LEU A 20 -7.14 -0.24 -12.68
CA LEU A 20 -8.47 -0.79 -12.90
C LEU A 20 -9.55 0.07 -12.24
N MET A 21 -10.80 -0.12 -12.68
CA MET A 21 -11.98 0.38 -11.98
C MET A 21 -12.04 -0.20 -10.56
N VAL A 22 -12.54 0.58 -9.63
CA VAL A 22 -12.40 0.43 -8.16
C VAL A 22 -12.57 -0.98 -7.58
N SER A 23 -13.38 -1.85 -8.17
CA SER A 23 -13.66 -3.19 -7.63
C SER A 23 -13.17 -4.34 -8.52
N ASN A 24 -12.66 -4.06 -9.70
CA ASN A 24 -12.33 -5.12 -10.67
C ASN A 24 -11.08 -5.94 -10.27
N TYR A 25 -10.26 -5.45 -9.38
CA TYR A 25 -9.10 -6.21 -8.87
C TYR A 25 -9.49 -7.55 -8.21
N VAL A 26 -10.71 -7.69 -7.71
CA VAL A 26 -11.20 -8.93 -7.07
C VAL A 26 -11.37 -10.11 -8.04
N TYR A 27 -11.38 -9.86 -9.35
CA TYR A 27 -11.47 -10.90 -10.37
C TYR A 27 -10.13 -11.54 -10.72
N TYR A 28 -9.03 -11.01 -10.20
CA TYR A 28 -7.68 -11.50 -10.45
C TYR A 28 -7.10 -12.08 -9.16
N HIS A 29 -6.51 -13.26 -9.27
CA HIS A 29 -5.97 -13.99 -8.14
C HIS A 29 -4.45 -13.88 -8.08
N MET A 30 -3.91 -13.92 -6.87
CA MET A 30 -2.47 -13.97 -6.67
C MET A 30 -1.90 -15.26 -7.30
N GLY A 31 -0.78 -15.14 -8.03
CA GLY A 31 -0.21 -16.25 -8.81
C GLY A 31 -0.87 -16.48 -10.16
N GLN A 32 -1.99 -15.80 -10.49
CA GLN A 32 -2.60 -15.91 -11.80
C GLN A 32 -1.77 -15.20 -12.87
N THR A 33 -1.49 -15.88 -13.98
CA THR A 33 -0.94 -15.25 -15.19
C THR A 33 -2.00 -14.36 -15.82
N ILE A 34 -1.63 -13.16 -16.22
CA ILE A 34 -2.46 -12.27 -17.03
C ILE A 34 -1.66 -11.76 -18.23
N TYR A 35 -2.33 -11.57 -19.36
CA TYR A 35 -1.74 -10.96 -20.54
C TYR A 35 -2.30 -9.56 -20.72
N VAL A 36 -1.41 -8.58 -20.86
CA VAL A 36 -1.79 -7.17 -20.98
C VAL A 36 -1.43 -6.65 -22.38
N LYS A 37 -2.44 -6.26 -23.15
CA LYS A 37 -2.26 -5.59 -24.44
C LYS A 37 -2.03 -4.10 -24.20
N THR A 38 -0.78 -3.69 -24.27
CA THR A 38 -0.35 -2.33 -23.92
C THR A 38 -0.61 -1.28 -25.01
N LYS A 39 -0.89 -1.71 -26.27
CA LYS A 39 -1.19 -0.77 -27.36
C LYS A 39 -2.41 0.08 -27.03
N GLY A 40 -2.25 1.40 -27.04
CA GLY A 40 -3.29 2.35 -26.69
C GLY A 40 -3.39 2.68 -25.21
N MET A 41 -2.55 2.06 -24.35
CA MET A 41 -2.42 2.40 -22.95
C MET A 41 -1.34 3.48 -22.75
N ALA A 42 -1.33 4.09 -21.57
CA ALA A 42 -0.37 5.11 -21.16
C ALA A 42 0.27 4.75 -19.81
N LEU A 43 1.57 5.00 -19.72
CA LEU A 43 2.28 4.98 -18.45
C LEU A 43 1.98 6.25 -17.66
N GLY A 44 1.80 6.12 -16.37
CA GLY A 44 1.66 7.23 -15.45
C GLY A 44 2.59 7.06 -14.26
N ASN A 45 2.83 8.17 -13.59
CA ASN A 45 3.59 8.20 -12.36
C ASN A 45 2.81 9.01 -11.33
N TYR A 46 2.07 8.32 -10.46
CA TYR A 46 1.37 8.99 -9.37
C TYR A 46 2.11 8.74 -8.06
N ARG A 47 2.58 9.82 -7.45
CA ARG A 47 3.25 9.76 -6.14
C ARG A 47 4.43 8.77 -6.13
N TYR A 48 5.24 8.78 -7.17
CA TYR A 48 6.43 7.93 -7.38
C TYR A 48 6.16 6.47 -7.75
N MET A 49 4.88 6.06 -7.89
CA MET A 49 4.54 4.73 -8.37
C MET A 49 4.21 4.74 -9.85
N ILE A 50 4.91 3.90 -10.61
CA ILE A 50 4.62 3.70 -12.03
C ILE A 50 3.36 2.86 -12.18
N SER A 51 2.47 3.31 -13.04
CA SER A 51 1.22 2.63 -13.32
C SER A 51 0.92 2.58 -14.81
N LEU A 52 0.17 1.56 -15.22
CA LEU A 52 -0.33 1.38 -16.58
C LEU A 52 -1.85 1.56 -16.59
N GLY A 53 -2.33 2.45 -17.42
CA GLY A 53 -3.75 2.78 -17.53
C GLY A 53 -4.11 3.31 -18.91
N MET A 54 -5.28 3.92 -19.05
CA MET A 54 -5.70 4.57 -20.30
C MET A 54 -5.05 5.97 -20.43
N PRO A 55 -4.90 6.50 -21.65
CA PRO A 55 -4.44 7.88 -21.84
C PRO A 55 -5.32 8.88 -21.09
N PRO A 56 -4.73 9.96 -20.56
CA PRO A 56 -5.48 10.99 -19.85
C PRO A 56 -6.41 11.75 -20.78
N THR A 57 -7.55 12.18 -20.28
CA THR A 57 -8.41 13.19 -20.91
C THR A 57 -7.84 14.60 -20.73
N GLU A 58 -8.41 15.60 -21.40
CA GLU A 58 -8.05 17.01 -21.16
C GLU A 58 -8.25 17.40 -19.68
N ALA A 59 -9.35 16.97 -19.08
CA ALA A 59 -9.64 17.24 -17.67
C ALA A 59 -8.66 16.50 -16.70
N ASP A 60 -8.09 15.37 -17.12
CA ASP A 60 -7.06 14.67 -16.35
C ASP A 60 -5.71 15.40 -16.46
N ILE A 61 -5.38 15.91 -17.64
CA ILE A 61 -4.18 16.71 -17.88
C ILE A 61 -4.21 18.01 -17.06
N GLU A 62 -5.35 18.69 -16.99
CA GLU A 62 -5.54 19.87 -16.14
C GLU A 62 -5.26 19.58 -14.65
N LYS A 63 -5.54 18.35 -14.21
CA LYS A 63 -5.25 17.88 -12.85
C LYS A 63 -3.86 17.24 -12.68
N ASN A 64 -3.02 17.31 -13.70
CA ASN A 64 -1.68 16.68 -13.75
C ASN A 64 -1.73 15.14 -13.60
N TYR A 65 -2.76 14.48 -14.09
CA TYR A 65 -2.78 13.02 -14.18
C TYR A 65 -2.18 12.57 -15.53
N ALA A 66 -1.22 11.68 -15.48
CA ALA A 66 -0.55 11.17 -16.68
C ALA A 66 -1.30 9.98 -17.33
N ASN A 67 -2.16 9.32 -16.57
CA ASN A 67 -3.04 8.26 -17.06
C ASN A 67 -4.29 8.17 -16.18
N ARG A 68 -5.29 7.41 -16.66
CA ARG A 68 -6.55 7.16 -15.94
C ARG A 68 -6.87 5.67 -15.87
N ASN A 69 -7.88 5.32 -15.07
CA ASN A 69 -8.30 3.93 -14.93
C ASN A 69 -8.90 3.36 -16.22
N LEU A 70 -8.84 2.04 -16.37
CA LEU A 70 -9.72 1.30 -17.27
C LEU A 70 -11.12 1.33 -16.63
N GLU A 71 -11.95 2.27 -17.06
CA GLU A 71 -13.16 2.70 -16.34
C GLU A 71 -14.36 1.77 -16.52
N ASN A 72 -14.30 0.87 -17.49
CA ASN A 72 -15.41 -0.03 -17.77
C ASN A 72 -14.93 -1.42 -18.21
N GLN A 73 -15.83 -2.39 -18.13
CA GLN A 73 -15.52 -3.78 -18.43
C GLN A 73 -15.09 -4.01 -19.90
N LEU A 74 -15.56 -3.19 -20.83
CA LEU A 74 -15.16 -3.32 -22.24
C LEU A 74 -13.68 -3.00 -22.42
N LEU A 75 -13.21 -1.90 -21.84
CA LEU A 75 -11.79 -1.53 -21.86
C LEU A 75 -10.93 -2.59 -21.12
N ILE A 76 -11.41 -3.10 -20.00
CA ILE A 76 -10.70 -4.16 -19.29
C ILE A 76 -10.58 -5.41 -20.17
N ASN A 77 -11.66 -5.86 -20.77
CA ASN A 77 -11.67 -7.05 -21.64
C ASN A 77 -10.86 -6.85 -22.94
N GLU A 78 -10.73 -5.61 -23.41
CA GLU A 78 -9.89 -5.29 -24.57
C GLU A 78 -8.40 -5.41 -24.26
N HIS A 79 -8.01 -5.01 -23.04
CA HIS A 79 -6.61 -4.88 -22.65
C HIS A 79 -6.08 -6.01 -21.76
N ILE A 80 -6.95 -6.70 -21.02
CA ILE A 80 -6.52 -7.70 -20.05
C ILE A 80 -7.18 -9.05 -20.34
N CYS A 81 -6.34 -10.04 -20.61
CA CYS A 81 -6.76 -11.42 -20.83
C CYS A 81 -6.27 -12.28 -19.66
N PRO A 82 -7.19 -12.85 -18.84
CA PRO A 82 -6.80 -13.80 -17.81
C PRO A 82 -6.17 -15.05 -18.42
N GLY A 83 -5.05 -15.47 -17.87
CA GLY A 83 -4.36 -16.70 -18.23
C GLY A 83 -4.56 -17.80 -17.19
N ALA A 84 -3.63 -18.74 -17.15
CA ALA A 84 -3.68 -19.87 -16.24
C ALA A 84 -3.58 -19.42 -14.79
N MET A 85 -4.26 -20.15 -13.92
CA MET A 85 -4.02 -20.09 -12.48
C MET A 85 -2.69 -20.77 -12.18
N GLY A 86 -1.86 -20.10 -11.40
CA GLY A 86 -0.59 -20.58 -10.89
C GLY A 86 -0.52 -20.41 -9.39
N GLU A 87 0.53 -20.94 -8.81
CA GLU A 87 0.87 -20.73 -7.41
C GLU A 87 2.13 -19.87 -7.34
N LEU A 88 2.20 -18.97 -6.37
CA LEU A 88 3.43 -18.25 -6.09
C LEU A 88 4.49 -19.20 -5.56
N THR A 89 5.69 -19.05 -6.07
CA THR A 89 6.88 -19.77 -5.60
C THR A 89 7.79 -18.81 -4.85
N GLU A 90 8.78 -19.37 -4.15
CA GLU A 90 9.82 -18.56 -3.48
C GLU A 90 10.58 -17.64 -4.46
N ASN A 91 10.65 -18.01 -5.75
CA ASN A 91 11.31 -17.19 -6.78
C ASN A 91 10.50 -15.94 -7.17
N ASP A 92 9.19 -15.94 -6.90
CA ASP A 92 8.31 -14.81 -7.21
C ASP A 92 8.35 -13.72 -6.13
N VAL A 93 8.97 -14.04 -4.98
CA VAL A 93 9.02 -13.17 -3.81
C VAL A 93 10.46 -12.68 -3.60
N LEU A 94 10.65 -11.37 -3.61
CA LEU A 94 11.93 -10.77 -3.26
C LEU A 94 12.11 -10.81 -1.73
N VAL A 95 13.15 -11.51 -1.25
CA VAL A 95 13.41 -11.61 0.19
C VAL A 95 14.33 -10.49 0.65
N ILE A 96 13.89 -9.73 1.65
CA ILE A 96 14.60 -8.62 2.27
C ILE A 96 14.88 -8.93 3.74
N THR A 97 16.09 -8.70 4.14
CA THR A 97 16.60 -8.95 5.48
C THR A 97 17.35 -7.72 6.02
N PRO A 98 17.68 -7.66 7.30
CA PRO A 98 18.53 -6.60 7.85
C PRO A 98 19.88 -6.43 7.15
N SER A 99 20.39 -7.47 6.47
CA SER A 99 21.70 -7.44 5.80
C SER A 99 21.65 -6.96 4.36
N ASN A 100 20.49 -6.98 3.68
CA ASN A 100 20.40 -6.65 2.25
C ASN A 100 19.44 -5.52 1.88
N TYR A 101 18.64 -4.98 2.82
CA TYR A 101 17.60 -4.00 2.51
C TYR A 101 18.13 -2.74 1.81
N GLU A 102 19.34 -2.29 2.15
CA GLU A 102 19.92 -1.08 1.54
C GLU A 102 20.23 -1.25 0.05
N THR A 103 20.60 -2.44 -0.37
CA THR A 103 21.04 -2.75 -1.73
C THR A 103 19.95 -3.40 -2.58
N ALA A 104 19.11 -4.24 -1.99
CA ALA A 104 18.07 -4.98 -2.71
C ALA A 104 16.79 -4.15 -2.94
N LEU A 105 16.49 -3.18 -2.08
CA LEU A 105 15.35 -2.28 -2.26
C LEU A 105 15.75 -1.05 -3.10
N ASN A 106 15.81 -1.25 -4.38
CA ASN A 106 15.97 -0.21 -5.39
C ASN A 106 14.63 0.10 -6.08
N ASP A 107 14.63 0.94 -7.11
CA ASP A 107 13.42 1.31 -7.84
C ASP A 107 12.80 0.14 -8.62
N ASP A 108 13.58 -0.89 -8.99
CA ASP A 108 13.09 -2.10 -9.67
C ASP A 108 12.30 -3.01 -8.71
N ALA A 109 12.49 -2.86 -7.38
CA ALA A 109 11.71 -3.57 -6.38
C ALA A 109 10.29 -2.98 -6.20
N LEU A 110 10.02 -1.78 -6.70
CA LEU A 110 8.71 -1.14 -6.57
C LEU A 110 7.63 -1.91 -7.32
N GLY A 111 6.50 -2.09 -6.66
CA GLY A 111 5.36 -2.83 -7.20
C GLY A 111 5.51 -4.36 -7.12
N ARG A 112 6.63 -4.88 -6.66
CA ARG A 112 6.87 -6.32 -6.47
C ARG A 112 6.31 -6.82 -5.16
N LEU A 113 6.03 -8.12 -5.11
CA LEU A 113 5.80 -8.84 -3.87
C LEU A 113 7.16 -9.06 -3.18
N VAL A 114 7.24 -8.62 -1.93
CA VAL A 114 8.47 -8.64 -1.13
C VAL A 114 8.17 -9.25 0.23
N ARG A 115 9.00 -10.16 0.69
CA ARG A 115 8.99 -10.66 2.08
C ARG A 115 10.10 -9.99 2.86
N PHE A 116 9.71 -9.23 3.86
CA PHE A 116 10.60 -8.60 4.83
C PHE A 116 10.75 -9.53 6.02
N GLU A 117 11.94 -10.07 6.24
CA GLU A 117 12.26 -10.95 7.37
C GLU A 117 12.90 -10.15 8.50
N GLY A 118 12.42 -10.35 9.72
CA GLY A 118 12.98 -9.73 10.91
C GLY A 118 12.72 -8.22 11.05
N LEU A 119 11.61 -7.71 10.55
CA LEU A 119 11.18 -6.33 10.81
C LEU A 119 10.78 -6.13 12.27
N THR A 120 11.15 -5.01 12.85
CA THR A 120 10.75 -4.62 14.20
C THR A 120 9.61 -3.62 14.16
N TYR A 121 8.52 -3.89 14.88
CA TYR A 121 7.44 -2.92 15.06
C TYR A 121 7.90 -1.76 15.96
N LYS A 122 7.68 -0.53 15.50
CA LYS A 122 8.01 0.71 16.21
C LYS A 122 6.74 1.41 16.67
N GLU A 123 6.46 1.34 17.95
CA GLU A 123 5.39 2.10 18.58
C GLU A 123 5.80 3.57 18.71
N GLY A 124 5.46 4.37 17.72
CA GLY A 124 5.71 5.81 17.78
C GLY A 124 7.18 6.19 17.65
N ALA A 125 7.73 6.17 16.46
CA ALA A 125 9.06 6.70 16.24
C ALA A 125 9.05 8.23 16.30
N SER A 126 9.98 8.80 17.04
CA SER A 126 10.17 10.25 17.14
C SER A 126 10.56 10.84 15.79
N GLY A 127 9.95 11.94 15.41
CA GLY A 127 10.36 12.75 14.27
C GLY A 127 9.30 13.00 13.21
N ASN A 128 8.36 12.07 12.95
CA ASN A 128 7.39 12.21 11.87
C ASN A 128 5.93 11.87 12.22
N ASN A 129 5.54 11.91 13.48
CA ASN A 129 4.14 11.73 13.94
C ASN A 129 3.45 10.44 13.47
N PHE A 130 4.17 9.37 13.19
CA PHE A 130 3.61 8.07 12.83
C PHE A 130 3.27 7.24 14.08
N TYR A 131 2.62 7.89 15.03
CA TYR A 131 2.01 7.16 16.13
C TYR A 131 0.75 6.47 15.64
N PRO A 132 0.47 5.24 16.11
CA PRO A 132 -0.82 4.65 15.89
C PRO A 132 -1.89 5.61 16.38
N SER A 133 -2.65 6.18 15.46
CA SER A 133 -3.65 7.18 15.77
C SER A 133 -4.96 6.88 15.04
N TYR A 134 -6.04 7.39 15.60
CA TYR A 134 -7.35 7.36 15.00
C TYR A 134 -7.94 8.78 14.98
N LEU A 135 -8.96 8.99 14.16
CA LEU A 135 -9.68 10.25 14.13
C LEU A 135 -10.96 10.13 14.96
N GLU A 136 -11.12 11.01 15.93
CA GLU A 136 -12.34 11.17 16.68
C GLU A 136 -13.17 12.30 16.06
N ALA A 137 -14.44 12.02 15.78
CA ALA A 137 -15.37 13.04 15.33
C ALA A 137 -15.91 13.82 16.52
N ILE A 138 -15.74 15.14 16.52
CA ILE A 138 -16.24 16.04 17.52
C ILE A 138 -17.39 16.84 16.90
N TYR A 139 -18.56 16.73 17.49
CA TYR A 139 -19.74 17.55 17.13
C TYR A 139 -19.85 18.73 18.10
N GLU A 140 -19.59 19.92 17.62
CA GLU A 140 -19.86 21.12 18.40
C GLU A 140 -21.39 21.34 18.52
N ASN A 141 -21.83 21.85 19.67
CA ASN A 141 -23.24 22.12 19.93
C ASN A 141 -23.87 22.96 18.80
N GLY A 142 -24.89 22.38 18.14
CA GLY A 142 -25.66 23.00 17.08
C GLY A 142 -25.09 22.82 15.67
N LYS A 143 -23.99 22.10 15.48
CA LYS A 143 -23.45 21.77 14.16
C LYS A 143 -23.81 20.33 13.78
N THR A 144 -24.20 20.13 12.53
CA THR A 144 -24.43 18.79 11.94
C THR A 144 -23.17 18.19 11.33
N GLU A 145 -22.14 19.00 11.11
CA GLU A 145 -20.84 18.56 10.59
C GLU A 145 -19.84 18.35 11.71
N ALA A 146 -19.15 17.23 11.66
CA ALA A 146 -18.11 16.90 12.62
C ALA A 146 -16.77 17.56 12.25
N THR A 147 -16.07 18.06 13.26
CA THR A 147 -14.63 18.30 13.17
C THR A 147 -13.90 17.04 13.61
N TYR A 148 -12.77 16.72 12.97
CA TYR A 148 -12.01 15.51 13.30
C TYR A 148 -10.71 15.87 14.02
N THR A 149 -10.52 15.24 15.19
CA THR A 149 -9.30 15.37 15.97
C THR A 149 -8.53 14.06 15.97
N SER A 150 -7.23 14.12 15.71
CA SER A 150 -6.35 12.96 15.82
C SER A 150 -6.12 12.61 17.29
N LYS A 151 -6.32 11.33 17.62
CA LYS A 151 -6.08 10.75 18.95
C LYS A 151 -5.02 9.66 18.83
N SER A 152 -4.12 9.59 19.79
CA SER A 152 -3.17 8.50 19.88
C SER A 152 -3.77 7.34 20.66
N TYR A 153 -3.70 6.12 20.12
CA TYR A 153 -4.10 4.92 20.86
C TYR A 153 -3.36 4.80 22.18
N ILE A 154 -2.06 5.12 22.19
CA ILE A 154 -1.20 5.00 23.38
C ILE A 154 -1.63 5.98 24.46
N SER A 155 -1.85 7.25 24.12
CA SER A 155 -2.24 8.25 25.11
C SER A 155 -3.64 8.01 25.68
N GLU A 156 -4.50 7.32 24.95
CA GLU A 156 -5.85 6.95 25.40
C GLU A 156 -5.87 5.58 26.13
N GLY A 157 -4.71 4.90 26.24
CA GLY A 157 -4.63 3.59 26.88
C GLY A 157 -5.33 2.47 26.10
N LEU A 158 -5.45 2.62 24.77
CA LEU A 158 -6.09 1.68 23.88
C LEU A 158 -5.06 0.82 23.14
N THR A 159 -5.40 -0.42 22.86
CA THR A 159 -4.58 -1.29 22.00
C THR A 159 -4.64 -0.82 20.56
N PRO A 160 -3.51 -0.46 19.94
CA PRO A 160 -3.50 -0.03 18.55
C PRO A 160 -3.83 -1.18 17.59
N THR A 161 -4.54 -0.87 16.51
CA THR A 161 -4.93 -1.81 15.47
C THR A 161 -4.38 -1.39 14.10
N TYR A 162 -4.34 -2.32 13.13
CA TYR A 162 -3.82 -2.05 11.78
C TYR A 162 -4.58 -0.95 11.05
N ALA A 163 -5.88 -0.83 11.29
CA ALA A 163 -6.72 0.28 10.87
C ALA A 163 -7.86 0.43 11.86
N TYR A 164 -8.74 1.39 11.67
CA TYR A 164 -9.82 1.63 12.62
C TYR A 164 -11.11 2.06 11.95
N SER A 165 -12.21 1.98 12.70
CA SER A 165 -13.50 2.54 12.30
C SER A 165 -14.09 3.36 13.44
N TYR A 166 -14.74 4.46 13.09
CA TYR A 166 -15.41 5.33 14.02
C TYR A 166 -16.71 5.88 13.40
N ASN A 167 -17.81 5.87 14.14
CA ASN A 167 -19.14 6.32 13.67
C ASN A 167 -19.52 5.73 12.29
N ASN A 168 -19.37 4.43 12.10
CA ASN A 168 -19.59 3.70 10.85
C ASN A 168 -18.72 4.16 9.66
N GLN A 169 -17.76 5.04 9.88
CA GLN A 169 -16.73 5.37 8.90
C GLN A 169 -15.49 4.52 9.12
N ARG A 170 -14.89 4.11 8.02
CA ARG A 170 -13.70 3.26 8.03
C ARG A 170 -12.49 4.06 7.58
N TYR A 171 -11.49 4.09 8.44
CA TYR A 171 -10.26 4.82 8.22
C TYR A 171 -9.12 3.86 7.98
N TYR A 172 -8.11 4.32 7.26
CA TYR A 172 -6.88 3.57 7.09
C TYR A 172 -5.97 3.76 8.31
N GLY A 173 -5.18 2.73 8.59
CA GLY A 173 -4.10 2.79 9.55
C GLY A 173 -2.73 2.89 8.88
N SER A 174 -1.75 3.32 9.65
CA SER A 174 -0.35 3.36 9.25
C SER A 174 0.47 2.91 10.45
N ALA A 175 1.10 1.76 10.34
CA ALA A 175 1.94 1.21 11.38
C ALA A 175 3.40 1.22 10.91
N TRP A 176 4.32 1.53 11.81
CA TRP A 176 5.73 1.68 11.49
C TRP A 176 6.51 0.42 11.84
N PHE A 177 7.22 -0.10 10.84
CA PHE A 177 8.13 -1.22 10.98
C PHE A 177 9.53 -0.84 10.47
N SER A 178 10.59 -1.39 11.05
CA SER A 178 11.93 -0.89 10.81
C SER A 178 13.00 -1.97 10.90
N TYR A 179 14.03 -1.85 10.05
CA TYR A 179 15.33 -2.47 10.26
C TYR A 179 16.32 -1.54 10.97
N GLY A 180 16.01 -0.25 11.00
CA GLY A 180 16.85 0.81 11.57
C GLY A 180 16.49 2.16 10.98
N GLY A 181 17.18 3.20 11.41
CA GLY A 181 16.90 4.56 10.99
C GLY A 181 15.98 5.30 11.96
N THR A 182 15.91 6.60 11.79
CA THR A 182 15.25 7.53 12.71
C THR A 182 14.11 8.32 12.09
N THR A 183 14.02 8.32 10.75
CA THR A 183 13.02 9.08 10.00
C THR A 183 12.24 8.17 9.03
N ALA A 184 11.05 8.58 8.65
CA ALA A 184 10.22 7.84 7.69
C ALA A 184 10.83 7.79 6.28
N GLU A 185 11.79 8.65 5.98
CA GLU A 185 12.49 8.71 4.69
C GLU A 185 13.66 7.71 4.60
N ASP A 186 14.11 7.20 5.75
CA ASP A 186 15.21 6.25 5.78
C ASP A 186 14.78 4.93 5.13
N LYS A 187 15.62 4.36 4.28
CA LYS A 187 15.34 3.10 3.57
C LYS A 187 14.99 1.92 4.48
N GLY A 188 15.43 1.95 5.74
CA GLY A 188 15.13 0.92 6.73
C GLY A 188 13.77 1.07 7.41
N ASN A 189 13.02 2.12 7.10
CA ASN A 189 11.72 2.40 7.72
C ASN A 189 10.58 2.24 6.73
N TYR A 190 9.54 1.51 7.15
CA TYR A 190 8.41 1.15 6.31
C TYR A 190 7.10 1.41 7.03
N ILE A 191 6.12 1.93 6.28
CA ILE A 191 4.76 2.13 6.75
C ILE A 191 3.90 0.98 6.22
N VAL A 192 3.43 0.11 7.09
CA VAL A 192 2.37 -0.84 6.74
C VAL A 192 1.06 -0.07 6.67
N ARG A 193 0.56 0.06 5.44
CA ARG A 193 -0.65 0.82 5.14
C ARG A 193 -1.83 -0.11 4.97
N VAL A 194 -2.81 -0.04 5.86
CA VAL A 194 -3.99 -0.91 5.84
C VAL A 194 -5.26 -0.07 5.70
N SER A 195 -6.14 -0.49 4.81
CA SER A 195 -7.46 0.11 4.65
C SER A 195 -8.39 -0.32 5.78
N GLY A 196 -9.20 0.59 6.30
CA GLY A 196 -10.27 0.25 7.24
C GLY A 196 -11.35 -0.69 6.68
N TYR A 197 -11.33 -0.95 5.36
CA TYR A 197 -12.18 -1.95 4.71
C TYR A 197 -11.53 -3.35 4.65
N SER A 198 -10.28 -3.48 5.09
CA SER A 198 -9.62 -4.78 5.19
C SER A 198 -10.33 -5.67 6.22
N ASN A 199 -10.40 -6.96 5.95
CA ASN A 199 -10.98 -7.93 6.88
C ASN A 199 -10.15 -8.10 8.17
N PHE A 200 -8.90 -7.63 8.19
CA PHE A 200 -8.03 -7.63 9.36
C PHE A 200 -7.77 -6.22 9.94
N ALA A 201 -8.52 -5.22 9.51
CA ALA A 201 -8.34 -3.83 9.94
C ALA A 201 -8.28 -3.66 11.46
N LEU A 202 -9.11 -4.41 12.19
CA LEU A 202 -9.23 -4.33 13.64
C LEU A 202 -8.35 -5.35 14.39
N GLN A 203 -7.49 -6.08 13.70
CA GLN A 203 -6.50 -6.92 14.39
C GLN A 203 -5.49 -6.02 15.12
N PRO A 204 -5.07 -6.43 16.33
CA PRO A 204 -4.09 -5.67 17.10
C PRO A 204 -2.74 -5.63 16.37
N LEU A 205 -2.04 -4.52 16.54
CA LEU A 205 -0.63 -4.43 16.17
C LEU A 205 0.21 -5.29 17.13
N PRO A 206 1.41 -5.72 16.72
CA PRO A 206 2.33 -6.41 17.61
C PRO A 206 2.69 -5.56 18.83
N GLU A 207 3.27 -6.18 19.83
CA GLU A 207 3.87 -5.43 20.95
C GLU A 207 5.06 -4.58 20.47
N ALA A 208 5.25 -3.41 21.08
CA ALA A 208 6.36 -2.54 20.74
C ALA A 208 7.71 -3.25 20.87
N GLY A 209 8.51 -3.19 19.82
CA GLY A 209 9.79 -3.88 19.74
C GLY A 209 9.72 -5.36 19.33
N ALA A 210 8.52 -5.91 19.12
CA ALA A 210 8.38 -7.25 18.56
C ALA A 210 9.00 -7.30 17.15
N THR A 211 9.60 -8.43 16.82
CA THR A 211 10.24 -8.69 15.54
C THR A 211 9.54 -9.84 14.83
N GLY A 212 9.25 -9.66 13.56
CA GLY A 212 8.55 -10.66 12.74
C GLY A 212 8.72 -10.41 11.25
N ASP A 213 7.95 -11.14 10.44
CA ASP A 213 8.04 -11.12 9.00
C ASP A 213 6.76 -10.53 8.38
N ILE A 214 6.93 -9.79 7.28
CA ILE A 214 5.80 -9.22 6.53
C ILE A 214 6.01 -9.49 5.04
N THR A 215 5.01 -10.09 4.40
CA THR A 215 4.93 -10.20 2.94
C THR A 215 3.96 -9.14 2.41
N ALA A 216 4.42 -8.28 1.51
CA ALA A 216 3.64 -7.14 1.02
C ALA A 216 4.09 -6.70 -0.37
N ILE A 217 3.27 -5.89 -1.04
CA ILE A 217 3.72 -5.11 -2.20
C ILE A 217 4.53 -3.91 -1.69
N TYR A 218 5.75 -3.78 -2.17
CA TYR A 218 6.64 -2.67 -1.83
C TYR A 218 6.35 -1.44 -2.68
N THR A 219 6.07 -0.31 -2.04
CA THR A 219 5.67 0.92 -2.72
C THR A 219 6.35 2.15 -2.13
N LYS A 220 6.32 3.25 -2.90
CA LYS A 220 6.68 4.60 -2.44
C LYS A 220 5.45 5.50 -2.43
N TYR A 221 5.42 6.46 -1.55
CA TYR A 221 4.38 7.47 -1.51
C TYR A 221 4.92 8.81 -1.00
N SER A 222 4.43 9.90 -1.58
CA SER A 222 4.56 11.25 -1.03
C SER A 222 3.20 11.93 -0.99
N SER A 223 2.95 12.72 0.05
CA SER A 223 1.69 13.46 0.19
C SER A 223 1.56 14.62 -0.82
N SER A 224 2.69 15.13 -1.32
CA SER A 224 2.75 16.24 -2.28
C SER A 224 3.87 16.02 -3.31
N SER A 225 3.79 16.75 -4.44
CA SER A 225 4.90 16.78 -5.38
C SER A 225 6.10 17.47 -4.73
N GLY A 226 7.25 16.78 -4.71
CA GLY A 226 8.46 17.27 -4.04
C GLY A 226 8.43 17.16 -2.50
N GLY A 227 7.40 16.56 -1.91
CA GLY A 227 7.37 16.20 -0.49
C GLY A 227 8.27 15.00 -0.18
N PHE A 228 8.50 14.76 1.11
CA PHE A 228 9.29 13.60 1.53
C PHE A 228 8.61 12.28 1.12
N ILE A 229 9.44 11.31 0.82
CA ILE A 229 9.00 9.98 0.39
C ILE A 229 8.90 9.07 1.60
N THR A 230 7.80 8.31 1.68
CA THR A 230 7.68 7.18 2.60
C THR A 230 7.66 5.87 1.82
N TYR A 231 8.32 4.86 2.36
CA TYR A 231 8.24 3.51 1.84
C TYR A 231 7.04 2.80 2.48
N GLN A 232 6.14 2.30 1.65
CA GLN A 232 4.90 1.70 2.14
C GLN A 232 4.80 0.23 1.75
N LEU A 233 4.28 -0.56 2.68
CA LEU A 233 3.98 -1.97 2.51
C LEU A 233 2.47 -2.15 2.43
N LEU A 234 2.00 -2.64 1.29
CA LEU A 234 0.59 -2.95 1.06
C LEU A 234 0.37 -4.45 1.26
N VAL A 235 -0.17 -4.80 2.41
CA VAL A 235 -0.42 -6.19 2.81
C VAL A 235 -1.74 -6.68 2.21
N ASN A 236 -1.76 -7.89 1.67
CA ASN A 236 -2.96 -8.49 1.07
C ASN A 236 -3.86 -9.19 2.09
N SER A 237 -3.26 -9.88 3.04
CA SER A 237 -3.94 -10.72 4.03
C SER A 237 -3.26 -10.61 5.39
N PHE A 238 -3.99 -10.93 6.46
CA PHE A 238 -3.38 -11.03 7.79
C PHE A 238 -2.38 -12.19 7.88
N ASN A 239 -2.55 -13.22 7.06
CA ASN A 239 -1.61 -14.36 6.98
C ASN A 239 -0.22 -13.97 6.43
N ASP A 240 -0.12 -12.79 5.81
CA ASP A 240 1.14 -12.23 5.31
C ASP A 240 1.94 -11.50 6.41
N ILE A 241 1.42 -11.48 7.63
CA ILE A 241 2.02 -10.85 8.82
C ILE A 241 2.25 -11.94 9.87
N ASN A 242 3.51 -12.13 10.27
CA ASN A 242 3.92 -13.16 11.20
C ASN A 242 4.80 -12.55 12.33
N PHE A 243 4.15 -12.23 13.46
CA PHE A 243 4.76 -11.64 14.67
C PHE A 243 4.44 -12.43 15.91
#